data_eb4de97693fed3b0c45302f19235467e
#
_entry.id   eb4de97693fed3b0c45302f19235467e
#
_cell.length_a   1.000
_cell.length_b   1.000
_cell.length_c   1.000
_cell.angle_alpha   90.00
_cell.angle_beta   90.00
_cell.angle_gamma   90.00
#
_symmetry.space_group_name_H-M   'P 1'
#
loop_
_entity.id
_entity.type
_entity.pdbx_description
1 polymer ?
#
loop_
_entity_poly.entity_id
_entity_poly.type
_entity_poly.pdbx_seq_one_letter_code
_entity_poly.pdbx_strand_id
1 'polypeptide(L)'
;MTDQKRVFKSGNEGAAWAAKQIDFDVMGYYPITPSTQIAEEIDLYRSEGLLTTKMIPAEGEHSAAGICYGASTGGRVINATSANGLLYAIEQLPVQSGTRYPMVLNVACRTVSGPLSIKGDHSDIMYALNCGWLIFYAKDNQQVYDFNIVGLKVAEEVSLPVIIAYDGFFTSHQKK
;
A
#
# COMPACT_ATOMS: atom_id res chain seq x y z
N MET A 1 0.67 27.58 -12.36
CA MET A 1 1.36 26.28 -12.37
C MET A 1 2.14 26.21 -11.06
N THR A 2 1.84 25.26 -10.20
CA THR A 2 2.61 25.02 -8.98
C THR A 2 3.99 24.51 -9.41
N ASP A 3 5.07 25.12 -8.90
CA ASP A 3 6.43 24.69 -9.21
C ASP A 3 6.61 23.24 -8.76
N GLN A 4 6.87 22.34 -9.71
CA GLN A 4 7.20 20.95 -9.43
C GLN A 4 8.57 20.89 -8.77
N LYS A 5 8.67 20.25 -7.62
CA LYS A 5 9.93 20.05 -6.91
C LYS A 5 10.48 18.66 -7.22
N ARG A 6 11.70 18.61 -7.78
CA ARG A 6 12.43 17.34 -7.93
C ARG A 6 12.94 16.90 -6.56
N VAL A 7 12.66 15.64 -6.21
CA VAL A 7 13.09 15.00 -4.96
C VAL A 7 13.76 13.66 -5.28
N PHE A 8 14.62 13.19 -4.38
CA PHE A 8 15.36 11.93 -4.52
C PHE A 8 14.83 10.94 -3.49
N LYS A 9 13.93 10.06 -3.91
CA LYS A 9 13.19 9.14 -3.04
C LYS A 9 13.10 7.74 -3.64
N SER A 10 12.98 6.73 -2.77
CA SER A 10 12.60 5.37 -3.16
C SER A 10 11.09 5.27 -3.44
N GLY A 11 10.64 4.13 -3.98
CA GLY A 11 9.20 3.89 -4.18
C GLY A 11 8.43 3.85 -2.86
N ASN A 12 8.98 3.23 -1.81
CA ASN A 12 8.35 3.23 -0.49
C ASN A 12 8.23 4.65 0.09
N GLU A 13 9.31 5.44 -0.01
CA GLU A 13 9.28 6.86 0.38
C GLU A 13 8.29 7.66 -0.48
N GLY A 14 8.13 7.29 -1.76
CA GLY A 14 7.15 7.89 -2.68
C GLY A 14 5.71 7.58 -2.26
N ALA A 15 5.42 6.32 -1.91
CA ALA A 15 4.11 5.92 -1.37
C ALA A 15 3.77 6.66 -0.08
N ALA A 16 4.72 6.73 0.86
CA ALA A 16 4.54 7.47 2.11
C ALA A 16 4.38 8.99 1.87
N TRP A 17 5.08 9.55 0.88
CA TRP A 17 4.93 10.95 0.52
C TRP A 17 3.55 11.25 -0.07
N ALA A 18 3.02 10.36 -0.92
CA ALA A 18 1.65 10.46 -1.41
C ALA A 18 0.65 10.36 -0.25
N ALA A 19 0.87 9.40 0.67
CA ALA A 19 0.04 9.25 1.87
C ALA A 19 0.02 10.52 2.72
N LYS A 20 1.17 11.19 2.88
CA LYS A 20 1.27 12.49 3.58
C LYS A 20 0.42 13.57 2.92
N GLN A 21 0.38 13.61 1.59
CA GLN A 21 -0.38 14.65 0.86
C GLN A 21 -1.88 14.37 0.85
N ILE A 22 -2.28 13.10 0.90
CA ILE A 22 -3.67 12.67 0.96
C ILE A 22 -4.22 12.81 2.39
N ASP A 23 -3.38 12.60 3.40
CA ASP A 23 -3.72 12.51 4.83
C ASP A 23 -4.82 11.46 5.06
N PHE A 24 -4.48 10.19 4.85
CA PHE A 24 -5.41 9.09 5.11
C PHE A 24 -5.87 9.07 6.57
N ASP A 25 -7.12 8.68 6.82
CA ASP A 25 -7.68 8.63 8.18
C ASP A 25 -7.06 7.49 9.01
N VAL A 26 -6.85 6.32 8.38
CA VAL A 26 -6.34 5.13 9.08
C VAL A 26 -5.32 4.38 8.23
N MET A 27 -4.27 3.89 8.88
CA MET A 27 -3.39 2.83 8.40
C MET A 27 -3.42 1.66 9.38
N GLY A 28 -4.08 0.56 8.99
CA GLY A 28 -3.89 -0.73 9.67
C GLY A 28 -2.64 -1.39 9.09
N TYR A 29 -1.71 -1.85 9.93
CA TYR A 29 -0.45 -2.38 9.41
C TYR A 29 0.15 -3.50 10.24
N TYR A 30 0.89 -4.36 9.57
CA TYR A 30 1.80 -5.30 10.15
C TYR A 30 3.12 -5.26 9.36
N PRO A 31 4.29 -5.14 10.03
CA PRO A 31 5.56 -4.94 9.35
C PRO A 31 5.99 -6.19 8.58
N ILE A 32 6.23 -6.05 7.28
CA ILE A 32 6.79 -7.10 6.43
C ILE A 32 7.74 -6.49 5.38
N THR A 33 8.95 -7.06 5.28
CA THR A 33 9.92 -6.67 4.25
C THR A 33 9.40 -7.04 2.85
N PRO A 34 9.48 -6.14 1.84
CA PRO A 34 10.16 -4.84 1.86
C PRO A 34 9.22 -3.62 2.08
N SER A 35 7.95 -3.81 2.44
CA SER A 35 6.97 -2.71 2.57
C SER A 35 7.01 -1.96 3.91
N THR A 36 7.72 -2.46 4.91
CA THR A 36 7.78 -1.89 6.28
C THR A 36 8.10 -0.39 6.30
N GLN A 37 9.02 0.05 5.43
CA GLN A 37 9.44 1.45 5.35
C GLN A 37 8.27 2.42 5.08
N ILE A 38 7.18 1.98 4.43
CA ILE A 38 6.02 2.83 4.18
C ILE A 38 5.38 3.25 5.51
N ALA A 39 5.14 2.26 6.40
CA ALA A 39 4.54 2.53 7.70
C ALA A 39 5.48 3.36 8.59
N GLU A 40 6.78 3.09 8.56
CA GLU A 40 7.80 3.84 9.31
C GLU A 40 7.83 5.32 8.88
N GLU A 41 7.82 5.61 7.59
CA GLU A 41 7.80 6.98 7.06
C GLU A 41 6.49 7.71 7.39
N ILE A 42 5.34 7.02 7.30
CA ILE A 42 4.04 7.60 7.67
C ILE A 42 4.02 7.91 9.17
N ASP A 43 4.53 7.02 10.02
CA ASP A 43 4.60 7.26 11.47
C ASP A 43 5.56 8.39 11.81
N LEU A 44 6.67 8.52 11.09
CA LEU A 44 7.57 9.67 11.20
C LEU A 44 6.84 10.99 10.88
N TYR A 45 6.15 11.07 9.73
CA TYR A 45 5.38 12.27 9.38
C TYR A 45 4.29 12.59 10.39
N ARG A 46 3.64 11.57 10.96
CA ARG A 46 2.66 11.74 12.02
C ARG A 46 3.31 12.31 13.29
N SER A 47 4.46 11.79 13.69
CA SER A 47 5.19 12.27 14.88
C SER A 47 5.66 13.71 14.74
N GLU A 48 5.92 14.16 13.51
CA GLU A 48 6.26 15.53 13.16
C GLU A 48 5.03 16.45 13.02
N GLY A 49 3.81 15.93 13.20
CA GLY A 49 2.57 16.68 13.06
C GLY A 49 2.22 17.07 11.62
N LEU A 50 2.75 16.34 10.63
CA LEU A 50 2.58 16.63 9.20
C LEU A 50 1.38 15.90 8.58
N LEU A 51 0.75 14.99 9.32
CA LEU A 51 -0.48 14.29 8.97
C LEU A 51 -1.23 13.81 10.22
N THR A 52 -2.50 13.45 10.05
CA THR A 52 -3.40 13.07 11.16
C THR A 52 -3.71 11.56 11.19
N THR A 53 -3.19 10.79 10.25
CA THR A 53 -3.43 9.35 10.09
C THR A 53 -3.30 8.58 11.40
N LYS A 54 -4.33 7.80 11.76
CA LYS A 54 -4.25 6.86 12.88
C LYS A 54 -3.53 5.60 12.47
N MET A 55 -2.38 5.35 13.08
CA MET A 55 -1.60 4.15 12.88
C MET A 55 -2.08 3.06 13.84
N ILE A 56 -2.59 1.93 13.31
CA ILE A 56 -3.14 0.83 14.11
C ILE A 56 -2.32 -0.43 13.82
N PRO A 57 -1.39 -0.81 14.71
CA PRO A 57 -0.64 -2.04 14.56
C PRO A 57 -1.53 -3.27 14.81
N ALA A 58 -1.32 -4.31 14.03
CA ALA A 58 -2.02 -5.59 14.14
C ALA A 58 -1.02 -6.70 14.51
N GLU A 59 -1.53 -7.86 14.90
CA GLU A 59 -0.73 -9.05 15.18
C GLU A 59 -0.37 -9.87 13.92
N GLY A 60 -0.90 -9.47 12.77
CA GLY A 60 -0.63 -10.11 11.47
C GLY A 60 -1.32 -9.39 10.33
N GLU A 61 -0.96 -9.74 9.10
CA GLU A 61 -1.45 -9.07 7.88
C GLU A 61 -2.95 -9.27 7.66
N HIS A 62 -3.49 -10.42 8.05
CA HIS A 62 -4.94 -10.68 7.97
C HIS A 62 -5.73 -9.69 8.85
N SER A 63 -5.29 -9.52 10.09
CA SER A 63 -5.93 -8.55 11.00
C SER A 63 -5.71 -7.10 10.56
N ALA A 64 -4.53 -6.77 10.03
CA ALA A 64 -4.28 -5.46 9.45
C ALA A 64 -5.25 -5.13 8.29
N ALA A 65 -5.50 -6.12 7.41
CA ALA A 65 -6.50 -6.00 6.35
C ALA A 65 -7.92 -5.82 6.92
N GLY A 66 -8.29 -6.56 7.98
CA GLY A 66 -9.57 -6.43 8.67
C GLY A 66 -9.77 -5.06 9.32
N ILE A 67 -8.73 -4.49 9.96
CA ILE A 67 -8.74 -3.12 10.49
C ILE A 67 -9.01 -2.11 9.37
N CYS A 68 -8.30 -2.24 8.25
CA CYS A 68 -8.49 -1.38 7.08
C CYS A 68 -9.90 -1.51 6.51
N TYR A 69 -10.43 -2.73 6.43
CA TYR A 69 -11.80 -2.98 5.98
C TYR A 69 -12.84 -2.26 6.87
N GLY A 70 -12.74 -2.44 8.18
CA GLY A 70 -13.64 -1.76 9.12
C GLY A 70 -13.56 -0.23 9.02
N ALA A 71 -12.35 0.33 8.91
CA ALA A 71 -12.12 1.77 8.81
C ALA A 71 -12.60 2.36 7.46
N SER A 72 -12.55 1.59 6.37
CA SER A 72 -12.97 2.05 5.04
C SER A 72 -14.46 2.38 4.90
N THR A 73 -15.27 1.95 5.87
CA THR A 73 -16.70 2.30 5.94
C THR A 73 -16.95 3.78 6.25
N GLY A 74 -15.96 4.49 6.77
CA GLY A 74 -16.12 5.88 7.22
C GLY A 74 -14.94 6.80 6.94
N GLY A 75 -13.84 6.30 6.34
CA GLY A 75 -12.64 7.10 6.08
C GLY A 75 -11.77 6.55 4.96
N ARG A 76 -10.79 7.36 4.55
CA ARG A 76 -9.74 6.95 3.62
C ARG A 76 -8.73 6.07 4.31
N VAL A 77 -8.41 4.94 3.72
CA VAL A 77 -7.58 3.91 4.34
C VAL A 77 -6.42 3.51 3.44
N ILE A 78 -5.26 3.38 4.04
CA ILE A 78 -4.06 2.85 3.39
C ILE A 78 -3.54 1.63 4.16
N ASN A 79 -3.00 0.66 3.43
CA ASN A 79 -2.26 -0.48 3.97
C ASN A 79 -1.03 -0.75 3.10
N ALA A 80 -0.08 -1.51 3.63
CA ALA A 80 1.10 -1.95 2.89
C ALA A 80 1.47 -3.37 3.29
N THR A 81 1.80 -4.20 2.29
CA THR A 81 2.18 -5.60 2.50
C THR A 81 3.11 -6.10 1.40
N SER A 82 3.44 -7.39 1.43
CA SER A 82 4.34 -8.06 0.50
C SER A 82 4.16 -9.58 0.56
N ALA A 83 4.43 -10.29 -0.51
CA ALA A 83 4.62 -11.75 -0.56
C ALA A 83 3.64 -12.56 0.31
N ASN A 84 4.22 -13.30 1.28
CA ASN A 84 3.44 -14.15 2.19
C ASN A 84 2.43 -13.37 3.03
N GLY A 85 2.69 -12.09 3.33
CA GLY A 85 1.73 -11.22 4.01
C GLY A 85 0.51 -10.92 3.17
N LEU A 86 0.68 -10.70 1.85
CA LEU A 86 -0.45 -10.59 0.94
C LEU A 86 -1.26 -11.89 0.91
N LEU A 87 -0.58 -13.04 0.85
CA LEU A 87 -1.25 -14.34 0.85
C LEU A 87 -1.97 -14.63 2.17
N TYR A 88 -1.39 -14.20 3.31
CA TYR A 88 -2.05 -14.33 4.59
C TYR A 88 -3.32 -13.46 4.70
N ALA A 89 -3.33 -12.31 4.03
CA ALA A 89 -4.49 -11.42 3.98
C ALA A 89 -5.47 -11.74 2.83
N ILE A 90 -5.16 -12.69 1.94
CA ILE A 90 -5.89 -12.91 0.68
C ILE A 90 -7.38 -13.19 0.87
N GLU A 91 -7.77 -13.82 1.97
CA GLU A 91 -9.17 -14.10 2.31
C GLU A 91 -10.01 -12.82 2.43
N GLN A 92 -9.39 -11.73 2.91
CA GLN A 92 -10.07 -10.44 3.09
C GLN A 92 -10.37 -9.72 1.76
N LEU A 93 -9.52 -9.92 0.75
CA LEU A 93 -9.57 -9.12 -0.47
C LEU A 93 -10.90 -9.25 -1.25
N PRO A 94 -11.44 -10.47 -1.50
CA PRO A 94 -12.74 -10.60 -2.17
C PRO A 94 -13.91 -10.01 -1.38
N VAL A 95 -13.84 -10.07 -0.04
CA VAL A 95 -14.86 -9.46 0.83
C VAL A 95 -14.82 -7.95 0.68
N GLN A 96 -13.63 -7.36 0.73
CA GLN A 96 -13.41 -5.92 0.60
C GLN A 96 -13.88 -5.38 -0.75
N SER A 97 -13.55 -6.07 -1.86
CA SER A 97 -14.03 -5.68 -3.18
C SER A 97 -15.55 -5.88 -3.34
N GLY A 98 -16.09 -6.96 -2.78
CA GLY A 98 -17.53 -7.27 -2.82
C GLY A 98 -18.38 -6.25 -2.07
N THR A 99 -17.88 -5.66 -1.00
CA THR A 99 -18.56 -4.60 -0.24
C THR A 99 -18.36 -3.21 -0.82
N ARG A 100 -17.44 -3.05 -1.79
CA ARG A 100 -17.25 -1.84 -2.59
C ARG A 100 -16.82 -0.59 -1.80
N TYR A 101 -16.06 -0.78 -0.72
CA TYR A 101 -15.45 0.33 0.00
C TYR A 101 -14.07 0.66 -0.58
N PRO A 102 -13.83 1.94 -0.97
CA PRO A 102 -12.54 2.37 -1.49
C PRO A 102 -11.44 2.25 -0.44
N MET A 103 -10.28 1.74 -0.81
CA MET A 103 -9.06 1.73 -0.01
C MET A 103 -7.83 1.53 -0.90
N VAL A 104 -6.66 1.87 -0.40
CA VAL A 104 -5.38 1.70 -1.10
C VAL A 104 -4.53 0.67 -0.37
N LEU A 105 -4.07 -0.35 -1.10
CA LEU A 105 -3.10 -1.32 -0.63
C LEU A 105 -1.82 -1.22 -1.46
N ASN A 106 -0.71 -0.86 -0.84
CA ASN A 106 0.60 -0.91 -1.47
C ASN A 106 1.20 -2.32 -1.34
N VAL A 107 1.61 -2.91 -2.46
CA VAL A 107 2.27 -4.22 -2.48
C VAL A 107 3.66 -4.06 -3.07
N ALA A 108 4.67 -4.07 -2.19
CA ALA A 108 6.07 -4.15 -2.59
C ALA A 108 6.39 -5.62 -2.90
N CYS A 109 6.25 -6.00 -4.17
CA CYS A 109 6.25 -7.38 -4.61
C CYS A 109 7.58 -8.09 -4.36
N ARG A 110 7.50 -9.30 -3.82
CA ARG A 110 8.65 -10.18 -3.67
C ARG A 110 8.22 -11.66 -3.81
N THR A 111 9.21 -12.55 -3.91
CA THR A 111 9.01 -14.00 -4.00
C THR A 111 8.10 -14.51 -2.87
N VAL A 112 7.05 -15.23 -3.26
CA VAL A 112 6.29 -16.09 -2.34
C VAL A 112 7.10 -17.35 -2.13
N SER A 113 7.57 -17.56 -0.94
CA SER A 113 8.65 -18.52 -0.74
C SER A 113 8.43 -19.55 0.37
N GLY A 114 8.92 -20.72 0.11
CA GLY A 114 9.42 -21.72 1.01
C GLY A 114 10.64 -22.42 0.38
N PRO A 115 11.88 -22.16 0.84
CA PRO A 115 12.27 -21.36 1.99
C PRO A 115 12.15 -19.84 1.78
N LEU A 116 12.22 -19.08 2.88
CA LEU A 116 12.11 -17.62 2.86
C LEU A 116 13.10 -16.97 1.90
N SER A 117 12.60 -16.08 1.05
CA SER A 117 13.40 -15.28 0.14
C SER A 117 12.89 -13.82 0.15
N ILE A 118 13.83 -12.87 0.07
CA ILE A 118 13.53 -11.44 -0.04
C ILE A 118 13.79 -10.90 -1.46
N LYS A 119 14.03 -11.78 -2.42
CA LYS A 119 14.30 -11.39 -3.81
C LYS A 119 13.08 -10.76 -4.45
N GLY A 120 13.30 -9.74 -5.28
CA GLY A 120 12.27 -9.14 -6.12
C GLY A 120 11.66 -10.18 -7.06
N ASP A 121 10.34 -10.23 -7.07
CA ASP A 121 9.54 -11.18 -7.85
C ASP A 121 8.11 -10.64 -7.89
N HIS A 122 7.31 -11.12 -8.82
CA HIS A 122 5.92 -10.65 -9.00
C HIS A 122 4.90 -11.78 -8.83
N SER A 123 5.31 -12.90 -8.26
CA SER A 123 4.44 -14.06 -8.06
C SER A 123 3.34 -13.77 -7.02
N ASP A 124 3.63 -12.95 -6.01
CA ASP A 124 2.68 -12.60 -4.97
C ASP A 124 1.44 -11.87 -5.49
N ILE A 125 1.62 -10.86 -6.34
CA ILE A 125 0.48 -10.09 -6.88
C ILE A 125 -0.40 -10.93 -7.82
N MET A 126 0.13 -12.00 -8.41
CA MET A 126 -0.65 -12.89 -9.28
C MET A 126 -1.79 -13.59 -8.52
N TYR A 127 -1.64 -13.84 -7.23
CA TYR A 127 -2.72 -14.39 -6.39
C TYR A 127 -3.89 -13.41 -6.19
N ALA A 128 -3.67 -12.11 -6.33
CA ALA A 128 -4.69 -11.10 -6.17
C ALA A 128 -5.50 -10.80 -7.44
N LEU A 129 -5.13 -11.37 -8.60
CA LEU A 129 -5.78 -11.06 -9.88
C LEU A 129 -7.30 -11.34 -9.90
N ASN A 130 -7.76 -12.31 -9.14
CA ASN A 130 -9.17 -12.71 -9.08
C ASN A 130 -9.91 -12.19 -7.84
N CYS A 131 -9.30 -11.27 -7.07
CA CYS A 131 -9.88 -10.75 -5.84
C CYS A 131 -10.81 -9.54 -6.04
N GLY A 132 -11.05 -9.11 -7.29
CA GLY A 132 -11.95 -8.00 -7.61
C GLY A 132 -11.39 -6.61 -7.30
N TRP A 133 -10.12 -6.49 -6.99
CA TRP A 133 -9.41 -5.23 -6.80
C TRP A 133 -8.91 -4.67 -8.13
N LEU A 134 -8.86 -3.37 -8.26
CA LEU A 134 -8.12 -2.71 -9.32
C LEU A 134 -6.62 -2.82 -9.01
N ILE A 135 -5.81 -3.18 -10.00
CA ILE A 135 -4.35 -3.33 -9.81
C ILE A 135 -3.63 -2.36 -10.74
N PHE A 136 -2.90 -1.41 -10.15
CA PHE A 136 -1.98 -0.52 -10.83
C PHE A 136 -0.56 -1.00 -10.60
N TYR A 137 0.14 -1.34 -11.68
CA TYR A 137 1.52 -1.80 -11.60
C TYR A 137 2.50 -0.67 -11.93
N ALA A 138 3.20 -0.16 -10.93
CA ALA A 138 4.16 0.93 -11.08
C ALA A 138 5.54 0.40 -11.51
N LYS A 139 6.07 0.95 -12.59
CA LYS A 139 7.39 0.58 -13.15
C LYS A 139 8.57 1.32 -12.47
N ASP A 140 8.30 2.44 -11.80
CA ASP A 140 9.31 3.30 -11.18
C ASP A 140 8.77 4.07 -9.98
N ASN A 141 9.67 4.77 -9.27
CA ASN A 141 9.37 5.48 -8.03
C ASN A 141 8.35 6.60 -8.23
N GLN A 142 8.39 7.29 -9.40
CA GLN A 142 7.42 8.34 -9.71
C GLN A 142 6.02 7.76 -9.85
N GLN A 143 5.88 6.63 -10.56
CA GLN A 143 4.59 5.98 -10.71
C GLN A 143 4.04 5.43 -9.39
N VAL A 144 4.88 4.98 -8.46
CA VAL A 144 4.40 4.59 -7.11
C VAL A 144 3.71 5.77 -6.43
N TYR A 145 4.33 6.94 -6.47
CA TYR A 145 3.74 8.16 -5.93
C TYR A 145 2.44 8.53 -6.66
N ASP A 146 2.48 8.64 -7.99
CA ASP A 146 1.34 9.06 -8.80
C ASP A 146 0.14 8.10 -8.64
N PHE A 147 0.41 6.78 -8.63
CA PHE A 147 -0.65 5.77 -8.56
C PHE A 147 -1.31 5.69 -7.18
N ASN A 148 -0.64 6.08 -6.10
CA ASN A 148 -1.31 6.21 -4.81
C ASN A 148 -2.39 7.32 -4.85
N ILE A 149 -2.10 8.45 -5.52
CA ILE A 149 -3.05 9.57 -5.66
C ILE A 149 -4.15 9.23 -6.67
N VAL A 150 -3.77 8.80 -7.87
CA VAL A 150 -4.71 8.46 -8.95
C VAL A 150 -5.55 7.24 -8.57
N GLY A 151 -4.92 6.23 -7.97
CA GLY A 151 -5.58 5.00 -7.54
C GLY A 151 -6.66 5.28 -6.50
N LEU A 152 -6.37 6.10 -5.48
CA LEU A 152 -7.40 6.50 -4.51
C LEU A 152 -8.56 7.22 -5.20
N LYS A 153 -8.27 8.18 -6.08
CA LYS A 153 -9.32 8.89 -6.82
C LYS A 153 -10.19 7.95 -7.64
N VAL A 154 -9.57 7.02 -8.37
CA VAL A 154 -10.31 6.01 -9.14
C VAL A 154 -11.11 5.09 -8.20
N ALA A 155 -10.51 4.63 -7.10
CA ALA A 155 -11.19 3.81 -6.11
C ALA A 155 -12.48 4.46 -5.58
N GLU A 156 -12.41 5.75 -5.26
CA GLU A 156 -13.57 6.52 -4.79
C GLU A 156 -14.64 6.69 -5.88
N GLU A 157 -14.24 6.95 -7.14
CA GLU A 157 -15.16 7.14 -8.27
C GLU A 157 -15.93 5.85 -8.62
N VAL A 158 -15.25 4.70 -8.58
CA VAL A 158 -15.87 3.42 -8.98
C VAL A 158 -16.34 2.57 -7.80
N SER A 159 -16.08 3.02 -6.57
CA SER A 159 -16.36 2.28 -5.33
C SER A 159 -15.73 0.89 -5.35
N LEU A 160 -14.43 0.81 -5.58
CA LEU A 160 -13.64 -0.42 -5.53
C LEU A 160 -12.29 -0.15 -4.87
N PRO A 161 -11.76 -1.10 -4.12
CA PRO A 161 -10.41 -0.96 -3.57
C PRO A 161 -9.34 -1.11 -4.66
N VAL A 162 -8.17 -0.51 -4.44
CA VAL A 162 -7.05 -0.49 -5.38
C VAL A 162 -5.77 -1.04 -4.76
N ILE A 163 -5.04 -1.85 -5.52
CA ILE A 163 -3.67 -2.27 -5.23
C ILE A 163 -2.71 -1.44 -6.07
N ILE A 164 -1.68 -0.90 -5.43
CA ILE A 164 -0.51 -0.30 -6.07
C ILE A 164 0.65 -1.27 -5.91
N ALA A 165 0.95 -2.02 -6.97
CA ALA A 165 2.00 -3.03 -6.99
C ALA A 165 3.27 -2.50 -7.64
N TYR A 166 4.43 -2.85 -7.12
CA TYR A 166 5.73 -2.47 -7.66
C TYR A 166 6.84 -3.42 -7.20
N ASP A 167 7.97 -3.41 -7.89
CA ASP A 167 9.10 -4.26 -7.54
C ASP A 167 9.60 -4.00 -6.11
N GLY A 168 9.73 -5.07 -5.35
CA GLY A 168 10.09 -5.06 -3.93
C GLY A 168 11.59 -4.94 -3.65
N PHE A 169 12.44 -4.71 -4.65
CA PHE A 169 13.88 -4.55 -4.49
C PHE A 169 14.38 -3.24 -5.09
N PHE A 170 14.28 -3.09 -6.41
CA PHE A 170 14.75 -1.88 -7.10
C PHE A 170 13.84 -0.69 -6.83
N THR A 171 12.54 -0.83 -7.11
CA THR A 171 11.60 0.28 -6.98
C THR A 171 11.37 0.64 -5.52
N SER A 172 11.19 -0.35 -4.64
CA SER A 172 10.86 -0.10 -3.23
C SER A 172 11.98 0.62 -2.46
N HIS A 173 13.26 0.35 -2.75
CA HIS A 173 14.39 0.81 -1.93
C HIS A 173 15.40 1.69 -2.65
N GLN A 174 15.55 1.59 -3.98
CA GLN A 174 16.49 2.45 -4.69
C GLN A 174 15.92 3.85 -4.88
N LYS A 175 16.66 4.85 -4.40
CA LYS A 175 16.32 6.25 -4.63
C LYS A 175 16.66 6.66 -6.07
N LYS A 176 15.78 7.41 -6.67
CA LYS A 176 15.92 7.95 -8.03
C LYS A 176 15.40 9.37 -8.10
#